data_eb89fbcb4975a21bb554a487d5af935c
#
_entry.id   eb89fbcb4975a21bb554a487d5af935c
#
_cell.length_a   1.000
_cell.length_b   1.000
_cell.length_c   1.000
_cell.angle_alpha   90.00
_cell.angle_beta   90.00
_cell.angle_gamma   90.00
#
_symmetry.space_group_name_H-M   'P 1'
#
loop_
_entity.id
_entity.type
_entity.pdbx_description
1 polymer ?
#
loop_
_entity_poly.entity_id
_entity_poly.type
_entity_poly.pdbx_seq_one_letter_code
_entity_poly.pdbx_strand_id
1 'polypeptide(L)'
;MAQPDLNVLSQQLETGDLKDRKLALAALRDVPAEAAVPLIKKVLNDKNGQVRSMAIFALGLKRASECFDLLLEIMESDPDYGIRADAAGALGYLEDPRAFDPLVRAFYEDVDWLVRFSAAVSLGNLKDPKAHDVLIAALDSPEVVIQQAAIAALGEIKDFDAIDNILTFAQAEDWLVRQRLAEALGNLPTEKSLSALRYLAKDDHSQVSESAEIAVKRVEVALAEAAREEDSATPKG
;
A
#
# COMPACT_ATOMS: atom_id res chain seq x y z
N MET A 1 -5.19 29.93 -0.79
CA MET A 1 -6.41 29.64 -1.56
C MET A 1 -7.61 29.85 -0.65
N ALA A 2 -8.73 30.37 -1.13
CA ALA A 2 -9.94 30.50 -0.30
C ALA A 2 -10.44 29.11 0.10
N GLN A 3 -10.87 28.94 1.35
CA GLN A 3 -11.49 27.69 1.79
C GLN A 3 -12.77 27.44 0.98
N PRO A 4 -13.01 26.19 0.54
CA PRO A 4 -14.22 25.88 -0.21
C PRO A 4 -15.48 26.08 0.66
N ASP A 5 -16.55 26.56 0.06
CA ASP A 5 -17.84 26.69 0.74
C ASP A 5 -18.47 25.31 0.95
N LEU A 6 -18.53 24.88 2.20
CA LEU A 6 -19.02 23.55 2.58
C LEU A 6 -20.51 23.34 2.23
N ASN A 7 -21.32 24.44 2.22
CA ASN A 7 -22.74 24.34 1.84
C ASN A 7 -22.88 24.07 0.35
N VAL A 8 -22.04 24.71 -0.49
CA VAL A 8 -21.99 24.45 -1.93
C VAL A 8 -21.55 23.02 -2.20
N LEU A 9 -20.49 22.52 -1.52
CA LEU A 9 -20.04 21.15 -1.66
C LEU A 9 -21.12 20.14 -1.22
N SER A 10 -21.80 20.40 -0.11
CA SER A 10 -22.92 19.58 0.35
C SER A 10 -24.02 19.47 -0.71
N GLN A 11 -24.45 20.61 -1.28
CA GLN A 11 -25.47 20.63 -2.32
C GLN A 11 -25.01 19.86 -3.58
N GLN A 12 -23.76 20.05 -4.01
CA GLN A 12 -23.20 19.32 -5.15
C GLN A 12 -23.20 17.80 -4.94
N LEU A 13 -22.88 17.33 -3.73
CA LEU A 13 -22.89 15.90 -3.38
C LEU A 13 -24.31 15.33 -3.39
N GLU A 14 -25.31 16.07 -2.92
CA GLU A 14 -26.68 15.59 -2.79
C GLU A 14 -27.49 15.65 -4.09
N THR A 15 -27.37 16.75 -4.83
CA THR A 15 -28.24 17.06 -5.96
C THR A 15 -27.52 17.33 -7.27
N GLY A 16 -26.19 17.40 -7.25
CA GLY A 16 -25.38 17.63 -8.45
C GLY A 16 -25.36 16.45 -9.42
N ASP A 17 -24.92 16.67 -10.63
CA ASP A 17 -24.67 15.61 -11.58
C ASP A 17 -23.41 14.78 -11.20
N LEU A 18 -23.06 13.79 -12.01
CA LEU A 18 -21.88 12.94 -11.75
C LEU A 18 -20.58 13.75 -11.65
N LYS A 19 -20.43 14.76 -12.50
CA LYS A 19 -19.25 15.63 -12.53
C LYS A 19 -19.18 16.49 -11.26
N ASP A 20 -20.31 17.08 -10.87
CA ASP A 20 -20.41 17.91 -9.67
C ASP A 20 -20.04 17.12 -8.41
N ARG A 21 -20.58 15.90 -8.25
CA ARG A 21 -20.26 15.05 -7.11
C ARG A 21 -18.78 14.69 -7.05
N LYS A 22 -18.16 14.35 -8.19
CA LYS A 22 -16.72 14.04 -8.25
C LYS A 22 -15.87 15.26 -7.92
N LEU A 23 -16.23 16.45 -8.43
CA LEU A 23 -15.50 17.68 -8.13
C LEU A 23 -15.63 18.08 -6.66
N ALA A 24 -16.81 17.90 -6.07
CA ALA A 24 -17.03 18.14 -4.65
C ALA A 24 -16.18 17.20 -3.78
N LEU A 25 -16.13 15.88 -4.10
CA LEU A 25 -15.26 14.93 -3.40
C LEU A 25 -13.78 15.32 -3.53
N ALA A 26 -13.32 15.72 -4.71
CA ALA A 26 -11.96 16.18 -4.91
C ALA A 26 -11.63 17.43 -4.08
N ALA A 27 -12.57 18.40 -4.00
CA ALA A 27 -12.42 19.61 -3.19
C ALA A 27 -12.37 19.32 -1.68
N LEU A 28 -13.02 18.25 -1.22
CA LEU A 28 -12.96 17.82 0.18
C LEU A 28 -11.59 17.31 0.60
N ARG A 29 -10.66 17.01 -0.32
CA ARG A 29 -9.32 16.49 0.01
C ARG A 29 -8.58 17.39 0.99
N ASP A 30 -8.63 18.70 0.77
CA ASP A 30 -7.89 19.68 1.57
C ASP A 30 -8.73 20.26 2.74
N VAL A 31 -9.97 19.78 2.91
CA VAL A 31 -10.85 20.17 4.04
C VAL A 31 -10.53 19.29 5.26
N PRO A 32 -10.44 19.87 6.49
CA PRO A 32 -10.25 19.11 7.72
C PRO A 32 -11.26 17.97 7.88
N ALA A 33 -10.83 16.86 8.53
CA ALA A 33 -11.62 15.63 8.65
C ALA A 33 -13.00 15.88 9.28
N GLU A 34 -13.05 16.67 10.35
CA GLU A 34 -14.28 16.99 11.10
C GLU A 34 -15.37 17.60 10.24
N ALA A 35 -14.97 18.38 9.20
CA ALA A 35 -15.90 19.01 8.28
C ALA A 35 -16.13 18.16 7.00
N ALA A 36 -15.12 17.40 6.56
CA ALA A 36 -15.18 16.63 5.33
C ALA A 36 -15.93 15.31 5.50
N VAL A 37 -15.68 14.55 6.59
CA VAL A 37 -16.25 13.21 6.79
C VAL A 37 -17.77 13.20 6.77
N PRO A 38 -18.50 14.12 7.44
CA PRO A 38 -19.95 14.17 7.34
C PRO A 38 -20.48 14.38 5.92
N LEU A 39 -19.74 15.10 5.09
CA LEU A 39 -20.10 15.34 3.68
C LEU A 39 -19.81 14.11 2.81
N ILE A 40 -18.66 13.46 2.99
CA ILE A 40 -18.28 12.25 2.26
C ILE A 40 -19.28 11.12 2.52
N LYS A 41 -19.74 10.96 3.77
CA LYS A 41 -20.75 9.96 4.16
C LYS A 41 -22.04 10.02 3.33
N LYS A 42 -22.44 11.19 2.83
CA LYS A 42 -23.64 11.37 2.01
C LYS A 42 -23.63 10.59 0.70
N VAL A 43 -22.45 10.24 0.20
CA VAL A 43 -22.28 9.57 -1.10
C VAL A 43 -21.64 8.19 -1.02
N LEU A 44 -21.48 7.62 0.17
CA LEU A 44 -20.98 6.24 0.33
C LEU A 44 -21.93 5.21 -0.30
N ASN A 45 -23.23 5.51 -0.36
CA ASN A 45 -24.25 4.69 -1.00
C ASN A 45 -24.71 5.26 -2.34
N ASP A 46 -23.87 6.05 -3.02
CA ASP A 46 -24.22 6.58 -4.34
C ASP A 46 -24.45 5.46 -5.35
N LYS A 47 -25.46 5.64 -6.21
CA LYS A 47 -25.77 4.68 -7.29
C LYS A 47 -24.62 4.48 -8.28
N ASN A 48 -23.72 5.44 -8.39
CA ASN A 48 -22.57 5.38 -9.27
C ASN A 48 -21.34 4.85 -8.50
N GLY A 49 -20.82 3.68 -8.90
CA GLY A 49 -19.67 3.04 -8.27
C GLY A 49 -18.41 3.94 -8.21
N GLN A 50 -18.16 4.76 -9.23
CA GLN A 50 -17.01 5.66 -9.22
C GLN A 50 -17.11 6.74 -8.13
N VAL A 51 -18.33 7.18 -7.82
CA VAL A 51 -18.54 8.14 -6.71
C VAL A 51 -18.30 7.43 -5.38
N ARG A 52 -18.79 6.18 -5.21
CA ARG A 52 -18.51 5.38 -4.01
C ARG A 52 -17.02 5.15 -3.82
N SER A 53 -16.29 4.69 -4.86
CA SER A 53 -14.83 4.50 -4.82
C SER A 53 -14.09 5.77 -4.42
N MET A 54 -14.45 6.92 -5.00
CA MET A 54 -13.83 8.20 -4.64
C MET A 54 -14.13 8.61 -3.20
N ALA A 55 -15.33 8.35 -2.69
CA ALA A 55 -15.70 8.64 -1.31
C ALA A 55 -14.92 7.77 -0.33
N ILE A 56 -14.77 6.48 -0.60
CA ILE A 56 -14.00 5.53 0.20
C ILE A 56 -12.52 5.95 0.24
N PHE A 57 -11.93 6.25 -0.91
CA PHE A 57 -10.56 6.75 -0.98
C PHE A 57 -10.38 8.06 -0.19
N ALA A 58 -11.35 8.98 -0.29
CA ALA A 58 -11.33 10.23 0.46
C ALA A 58 -11.36 10.00 1.97
N LEU A 59 -12.12 9.00 2.47
CA LEU A 59 -12.13 8.61 3.90
C LEU A 59 -10.75 8.11 4.35
N GLY A 60 -10.10 7.25 3.59
CA GLY A 60 -8.76 6.73 3.89
C GLY A 60 -7.73 7.85 4.06
N LEU A 61 -7.80 8.89 3.21
CA LEU A 61 -6.89 10.03 3.29
C LEU A 61 -7.14 10.95 4.49
N LYS A 62 -8.31 10.88 5.14
CA LYS A 62 -8.63 11.76 6.28
C LYS A 62 -7.93 11.36 7.58
N ARG A 63 -7.43 10.13 7.70
CA ARG A 63 -6.73 9.62 8.88
C ARG A 63 -7.45 9.92 10.20
N ALA A 64 -8.79 9.93 10.15
CA ALA A 64 -9.64 10.14 11.31
C ALA A 64 -10.14 8.78 11.84
N SER A 65 -10.10 8.58 13.14
CA SER A 65 -10.45 7.29 13.76
C SER A 65 -11.88 6.84 13.46
N GLU A 66 -12.79 7.79 13.24
CA GLU A 66 -14.18 7.52 12.86
C GLU A 66 -14.32 6.95 11.43
N CYS A 67 -13.29 7.09 10.58
CA CYS A 67 -13.28 6.50 9.25
C CYS A 67 -13.04 5.00 9.29
N PHE A 68 -12.37 4.49 10.33
CA PHE A 68 -12.02 3.07 10.45
C PHE A 68 -13.26 2.18 10.44
N ASP A 69 -14.21 2.42 11.32
CA ASP A 69 -15.42 1.58 11.46
C ASP A 69 -16.26 1.57 10.17
N LEU A 70 -16.32 2.71 9.46
CA LEU A 70 -17.02 2.81 8.18
C LEU A 70 -16.33 2.01 7.08
N LEU A 71 -15.01 2.12 6.98
CA LEU A 71 -14.22 1.40 5.97
C LEU A 71 -14.21 -0.10 6.26
N LEU A 72 -14.17 -0.49 7.53
CA LEU A 72 -14.27 -1.89 7.94
C LEU A 72 -15.61 -2.49 7.54
N GLU A 73 -16.74 -1.82 7.84
CA GLU A 73 -18.07 -2.28 7.47
C GLU A 73 -18.18 -2.47 5.93
N ILE A 74 -17.67 -1.50 5.15
CA ILE A 74 -17.70 -1.59 3.68
C ILE A 74 -16.85 -2.76 3.20
N MET A 75 -15.64 -2.93 3.72
CA MET A 75 -14.74 -4.02 3.32
C MET A 75 -15.36 -5.40 3.61
N GLU A 76 -16.03 -5.56 4.74
CA GLU A 76 -16.59 -6.85 5.16
C GLU A 76 -17.96 -7.17 4.52
N SER A 77 -18.74 -6.17 4.08
CA SER A 77 -20.16 -6.39 3.75
C SER A 77 -20.61 -5.88 2.39
N ASP A 78 -19.84 -5.05 1.68
CA ASP A 78 -20.32 -4.55 0.37
C ASP A 78 -20.40 -5.69 -0.66
N PRO A 79 -21.52 -5.83 -1.39
CA PRO A 79 -21.68 -6.87 -2.40
C PRO A 79 -20.75 -6.71 -3.60
N ASP A 80 -20.26 -5.49 -3.87
CA ASP A 80 -19.35 -5.17 -4.97
C ASP A 80 -17.90 -5.38 -4.50
N TYR A 81 -17.23 -6.39 -5.06
CA TYR A 81 -15.84 -6.69 -4.70
C TYR A 81 -14.87 -5.52 -4.97
N GLY A 82 -15.14 -4.70 -6.00
CA GLY A 82 -14.35 -3.51 -6.27
C GLY A 82 -14.43 -2.49 -5.12
N ILE A 83 -15.63 -2.31 -4.56
CA ILE A 83 -15.86 -1.45 -3.40
C ILE A 83 -15.21 -2.03 -2.13
N ARG A 84 -15.28 -3.36 -1.93
CA ARG A 84 -14.53 -4.00 -0.82
C ARG A 84 -13.03 -3.81 -0.98
N ALA A 85 -12.49 -3.96 -2.18
CA ALA A 85 -11.08 -3.75 -2.48
C ALA A 85 -10.64 -2.28 -2.24
N ASP A 86 -11.47 -1.31 -2.65
CA ASP A 86 -11.24 0.11 -2.38
C ASP A 86 -11.20 0.39 -0.87
N ALA A 87 -12.11 -0.23 -0.10
CA ALA A 87 -12.16 -0.09 1.35
C ALA A 87 -10.92 -0.72 2.04
N ALA A 88 -10.48 -1.90 1.57
CA ALA A 88 -9.24 -2.52 2.03
C ALA A 88 -8.04 -1.59 1.77
N GLY A 89 -7.93 -1.00 0.59
CA GLY A 89 -6.90 -0.02 0.25
C GLY A 89 -6.97 1.24 1.13
N ALA A 90 -8.18 1.75 1.37
CA ALA A 90 -8.40 2.93 2.22
C ALA A 90 -8.02 2.68 3.69
N LEU A 91 -8.23 1.47 4.22
CA LEU A 91 -7.78 1.06 5.56
C LEU A 91 -6.25 1.10 5.66
N GLY A 92 -5.52 0.72 4.59
CA GLY A 92 -4.07 0.87 4.54
C GLY A 92 -3.60 2.32 4.57
N TYR A 93 -4.28 3.23 3.86
CA TYR A 93 -3.97 4.68 3.89
C TYR A 93 -4.32 5.35 5.22
N LEU A 94 -5.27 4.80 5.95
CA LEU A 94 -5.64 5.30 7.28
C LEU A 94 -4.50 5.15 8.29
N GLU A 95 -3.62 4.16 8.07
CA GLU A 95 -2.49 3.82 8.96
C GLU A 95 -2.94 3.53 10.40
N ASP A 96 -4.18 3.05 10.58
CA ASP A 96 -4.71 2.68 11.90
C ASP A 96 -4.33 1.21 12.20
N PRO A 97 -3.61 0.93 13.30
CA PRO A 97 -3.20 -0.44 13.63
C PRO A 97 -4.36 -1.43 13.80
N ARG A 98 -5.58 -0.95 14.08
CA ARG A 98 -6.78 -1.80 14.16
C ARG A 98 -7.12 -2.49 12.84
N ALA A 99 -6.61 -1.96 11.72
CA ALA A 99 -6.84 -2.54 10.39
C ALA A 99 -6.07 -3.85 10.16
N PHE A 100 -5.06 -4.17 10.97
CA PHE A 100 -4.21 -5.32 10.75
C PHE A 100 -5.00 -6.64 10.67
N ASP A 101 -5.69 -7.02 11.74
CA ASP A 101 -6.44 -8.28 11.79
C ASP A 101 -7.56 -8.37 10.74
N PRO A 102 -8.37 -7.31 10.50
CA PRO A 102 -9.33 -7.28 9.40
C PRO A 102 -8.70 -7.48 8.01
N LEU A 103 -7.55 -6.86 7.73
CA LEU A 103 -6.85 -7.03 6.46
C LEU A 103 -6.28 -8.43 6.29
N VAL A 104 -5.76 -9.04 7.36
CA VAL A 104 -5.33 -10.46 7.34
C VAL A 104 -6.51 -11.37 7.03
N ARG A 105 -7.69 -11.15 7.65
CA ARG A 105 -8.90 -11.90 7.30
C ARG A 105 -9.31 -11.70 5.85
N ALA A 106 -9.36 -10.46 5.37
CA ALA A 106 -9.71 -10.17 3.98
C ALA A 106 -8.77 -10.87 2.99
N PHE A 107 -7.46 -10.94 3.30
CA PHE A 107 -6.50 -11.66 2.48
C PHE A 107 -6.80 -13.17 2.39
N TYR A 108 -7.15 -13.82 3.49
CA TYR A 108 -7.39 -15.28 3.50
C TYR A 108 -8.80 -15.69 3.10
N GLU A 109 -9.80 -14.88 3.39
CA GLU A 109 -11.21 -15.28 3.34
C GLU A 109 -11.99 -14.67 2.16
N ASP A 110 -11.56 -13.53 1.59
CA ASP A 110 -12.30 -12.95 0.47
C ASP A 110 -12.11 -13.81 -0.79
N VAL A 111 -13.23 -14.07 -1.47
CA VAL A 111 -13.24 -14.89 -2.68
C VAL A 111 -12.64 -14.18 -3.89
N ASP A 112 -12.60 -12.84 -3.86
CA ASP A 112 -12.10 -12.06 -4.99
C ASP A 112 -10.62 -11.70 -4.82
N TRP A 113 -9.84 -11.98 -5.86
CA TRP A 113 -8.40 -11.73 -5.86
C TRP A 113 -8.05 -10.24 -5.69
N LEU A 114 -8.92 -9.32 -6.15
CA LEU A 114 -8.68 -7.88 -6.05
C LEU A 114 -8.71 -7.40 -4.59
N VAL A 115 -9.62 -7.97 -3.78
CA VAL A 115 -9.68 -7.68 -2.34
C VAL A 115 -8.46 -8.24 -1.64
N ARG A 116 -8.05 -9.50 -1.96
CA ARG A 116 -6.83 -10.09 -1.41
C ARG A 116 -5.58 -9.29 -1.78
N PHE A 117 -5.49 -8.82 -3.03
CA PHE A 117 -4.42 -7.93 -3.49
C PHE A 117 -4.39 -6.63 -2.68
N SER A 118 -5.55 -5.94 -2.56
CA SER A 118 -5.64 -4.69 -1.81
C SER A 118 -5.28 -4.88 -0.34
N ALA A 119 -5.67 -6.00 0.26
CA ALA A 119 -5.30 -6.35 1.63
C ALA A 119 -3.78 -6.54 1.79
N ALA A 120 -3.12 -7.27 0.88
CA ALA A 120 -1.68 -7.47 0.91
C ALA A 120 -0.90 -6.15 0.79
N VAL A 121 -1.30 -5.27 -0.14
CA VAL A 121 -0.73 -3.92 -0.27
C VAL A 121 -0.90 -3.12 1.02
N SER A 122 -2.10 -3.17 1.62
CA SER A 122 -2.44 -2.40 2.81
C SER A 122 -1.71 -2.89 4.06
N LEU A 123 -1.44 -4.19 4.18
CA LEU A 123 -0.58 -4.75 5.23
C LEU A 123 0.85 -4.19 5.14
N GLY A 124 1.38 -3.99 3.94
CA GLY A 124 2.65 -3.30 3.73
C GLY A 124 2.60 -1.83 4.18
N ASN A 125 1.51 -1.12 3.85
CA ASN A 125 1.32 0.29 4.23
C ASN A 125 1.23 0.50 5.75
N LEU A 126 0.70 -0.47 6.49
CA LEU A 126 0.66 -0.42 7.97
C LEU A 126 2.04 -0.50 8.62
N LYS A 127 3.04 -1.00 7.91
CA LYS A 127 4.42 -1.17 8.40
C LYS A 127 4.52 -1.97 9.69
N ASP A 128 3.58 -2.90 9.93
CA ASP A 128 3.60 -3.78 11.10
C ASP A 128 4.38 -5.06 10.77
N PRO A 129 5.49 -5.35 11.50
CA PRO A 129 6.28 -6.57 11.27
C PRO A 129 5.50 -7.89 11.43
N LYS A 130 4.35 -7.87 12.12
CA LYS A 130 3.47 -9.04 12.23
C LYS A 130 2.92 -9.50 10.88
N ALA A 131 3.03 -8.68 9.83
CA ALA A 131 2.60 -9.06 8.48
C ALA A 131 3.50 -10.13 7.84
N HIS A 132 4.65 -10.51 8.45
CA HIS A 132 5.59 -11.50 7.93
C HIS A 132 4.87 -12.75 7.40
N ASP A 133 4.19 -13.49 8.27
CA ASP A 133 3.61 -14.79 7.92
C ASP A 133 2.59 -14.71 6.79
N VAL A 134 1.72 -13.71 6.82
CA VAL A 134 0.70 -13.52 5.77
C VAL A 134 1.31 -13.07 4.44
N LEU A 135 2.35 -12.25 4.47
CA LEU A 135 3.03 -11.81 3.25
C LEU A 135 3.90 -12.92 2.66
N ILE A 136 4.54 -13.76 3.49
CA ILE A 136 5.21 -14.99 3.01
C ILE A 136 4.21 -15.92 2.32
N ALA A 137 3.04 -16.17 2.93
CA ALA A 137 1.99 -16.96 2.29
C ALA A 137 1.51 -16.33 0.97
N ALA A 138 1.49 -15.01 0.86
CA ALA A 138 1.09 -14.30 -0.35
C ALA A 138 2.09 -14.47 -1.53
N LEU A 139 3.36 -14.82 -1.26
CA LEU A 139 4.34 -15.14 -2.30
C LEU A 139 3.97 -16.41 -3.09
N ASP A 140 3.23 -17.34 -2.45
CA ASP A 140 2.77 -18.58 -3.08
C ASP A 140 1.42 -18.45 -3.82
N SER A 141 0.90 -17.22 -3.93
CA SER A 141 -0.37 -16.95 -4.63
C SER A 141 -0.27 -17.33 -6.11
N PRO A 142 -1.33 -17.94 -6.70
CA PRO A 142 -1.39 -18.16 -8.15
C PRO A 142 -1.55 -16.84 -8.94
N GLU A 143 -1.99 -15.77 -8.30
CA GLU A 143 -2.12 -14.45 -8.92
C GLU A 143 -0.80 -13.68 -8.82
N VAL A 144 -0.12 -13.48 -9.94
CA VAL A 144 1.18 -12.77 -10.02
C VAL A 144 1.11 -11.37 -9.39
N VAL A 145 -0.01 -10.68 -9.50
CA VAL A 145 -0.19 -9.34 -8.88
C VAL A 145 -0.15 -9.39 -7.35
N ILE A 146 -0.60 -10.49 -6.73
CA ILE A 146 -0.51 -10.69 -5.28
C ILE A 146 0.94 -10.99 -4.87
N GLN A 147 1.69 -11.78 -5.66
CA GLN A 147 3.12 -11.98 -5.44
C GLN A 147 3.88 -10.64 -5.51
N GLN A 148 3.59 -9.82 -6.51
CA GLN A 148 4.17 -8.47 -6.64
C GLN A 148 3.87 -7.60 -5.41
N ALA A 149 2.63 -7.62 -4.92
CA ALA A 149 2.22 -6.88 -3.72
C ALA A 149 2.95 -7.39 -2.47
N ALA A 150 3.07 -8.70 -2.32
CA ALA A 150 3.78 -9.31 -1.19
C ALA A 150 5.26 -8.96 -1.15
N ILE A 151 5.96 -9.05 -2.31
CA ILE A 151 7.37 -8.65 -2.43
C ILE A 151 7.55 -7.18 -2.04
N ALA A 152 6.72 -6.30 -2.57
CA ALA A 152 6.77 -4.86 -2.25
C ALA A 152 6.49 -4.62 -0.76
N ALA A 153 5.46 -5.25 -0.19
CA ALA A 153 5.08 -5.10 1.20
C ALA A 153 6.17 -5.59 2.17
N LEU A 154 6.82 -6.72 1.88
CA LEU A 154 7.97 -7.24 2.66
C LEU A 154 9.14 -6.25 2.68
N GLY A 155 9.38 -5.56 1.57
CA GLY A 155 10.36 -4.47 1.52
C GLY A 155 9.93 -3.25 2.34
N GLU A 156 8.64 -2.88 2.32
CA GLU A 156 8.11 -1.71 3.07
C GLU A 156 8.13 -1.92 4.59
N ILE A 157 7.79 -3.14 5.06
CA ILE A 157 7.86 -3.47 6.49
C ILE A 157 9.30 -3.73 6.96
N LYS A 158 10.29 -3.69 6.04
CA LYS A 158 11.71 -3.99 6.28
C LYS A 158 11.93 -5.38 6.88
N ASP A 159 11.31 -6.38 6.28
CA ASP A 159 11.40 -7.77 6.71
C ASP A 159 12.71 -8.42 6.22
N PHE A 160 13.74 -8.36 7.04
CA PHE A 160 15.04 -8.96 6.73
C PHE A 160 15.02 -10.49 6.69
N ASP A 161 14.09 -11.11 7.43
CA ASP A 161 13.97 -12.57 7.48
C ASP A 161 13.35 -13.12 6.18
N ALA A 162 12.60 -12.30 5.43
CA ALA A 162 12.00 -12.65 4.17
C ALA A 162 12.96 -12.62 2.96
N ILE A 163 14.20 -12.14 3.11
CA ILE A 163 15.14 -11.96 1.99
C ILE A 163 15.28 -13.22 1.15
N ASP A 164 15.46 -14.39 1.78
CA ASP A 164 15.64 -15.64 1.05
C ASP A 164 14.40 -16.06 0.26
N ASN A 165 13.22 -15.80 0.81
CA ASN A 165 11.95 -16.08 0.14
C ASN A 165 11.77 -15.22 -1.10
N ILE A 166 11.98 -13.89 -1.00
CA ILE A 166 11.81 -13.00 -2.14
C ILE A 166 12.90 -13.17 -3.20
N LEU A 167 14.12 -13.60 -2.84
CA LEU A 167 15.19 -13.86 -3.80
C LEU A 167 14.87 -14.98 -4.80
N THR A 168 13.95 -15.88 -4.47
CA THR A 168 13.47 -16.91 -5.42
C THR A 168 12.84 -16.31 -6.68
N PHE A 169 12.41 -15.07 -6.63
CA PHE A 169 11.81 -14.34 -7.75
C PHE A 169 12.83 -13.59 -8.64
N ALA A 170 14.13 -13.73 -8.38
CA ALA A 170 15.18 -13.04 -9.18
C ALA A 170 15.19 -13.45 -10.66
N GLN A 171 14.62 -14.60 -11.00
CA GLN A 171 14.48 -15.12 -12.36
C GLN A 171 13.02 -15.31 -12.76
N ALA A 172 12.07 -14.62 -12.13
CA ALA A 172 10.67 -14.67 -12.49
C ALA A 172 10.47 -14.25 -13.97
N GLU A 173 9.58 -14.93 -14.68
CA GLU A 173 9.30 -14.59 -16.09
C GLU A 173 8.75 -13.17 -16.24
N ASP A 174 7.85 -12.77 -15.33
CA ASP A 174 7.27 -11.43 -15.31
C ASP A 174 8.33 -10.39 -14.84
N TRP A 175 8.63 -9.44 -15.72
CA TRP A 175 9.61 -8.40 -15.44
C TRP A 175 9.20 -7.47 -14.30
N LEU A 176 7.89 -7.26 -14.07
CA LEU A 176 7.41 -6.41 -12.99
C LEU A 176 7.63 -7.06 -11.62
N VAL A 177 7.57 -8.40 -11.54
CA VAL A 177 7.97 -9.15 -10.33
C VAL A 177 9.45 -8.89 -10.03
N ARG A 178 10.34 -8.97 -11.05
CA ARG A 178 11.77 -8.71 -10.87
C ARG A 178 12.03 -7.25 -10.50
N GLN A 179 11.29 -6.31 -11.08
CA GLN A 179 11.36 -4.90 -10.68
C GLN A 179 10.95 -4.70 -9.22
N ARG A 180 9.81 -5.27 -8.79
CA ARG A 180 9.36 -5.21 -7.38
C ARG A 180 10.38 -5.81 -6.43
N LEU A 181 11.04 -6.91 -6.84
CA LEU A 181 12.14 -7.49 -6.07
C LEU A 181 13.30 -6.49 -5.93
N ALA A 182 13.72 -5.82 -7.00
CA ALA A 182 14.79 -4.84 -6.93
C ALA A 182 14.44 -3.67 -6.00
N GLU A 183 13.21 -3.16 -6.07
CA GLU A 183 12.69 -2.11 -5.19
C GLU A 183 12.68 -2.57 -3.71
N ALA A 184 12.19 -3.78 -3.42
CA ALA A 184 12.13 -4.34 -2.07
C ALA A 184 13.54 -4.56 -1.48
N LEU A 185 14.46 -5.15 -2.25
CA LEU A 185 15.84 -5.36 -1.82
C LEU A 185 16.57 -4.04 -1.53
N GLY A 186 16.20 -2.95 -2.23
CA GLY A 186 16.70 -1.60 -1.94
C GLY A 186 16.30 -1.07 -0.55
N ASN A 187 15.24 -1.61 0.06
CA ASN A 187 14.80 -1.29 1.42
C ASN A 187 15.38 -2.27 2.48
N LEU A 188 16.06 -3.33 2.05
CA LEU A 188 16.63 -4.40 2.88
C LEU A 188 18.16 -4.45 2.70
N PRO A 189 18.93 -3.47 3.21
CA PRO A 189 20.35 -3.34 2.97
C PRO A 189 21.15 -4.45 3.67
N THR A 190 21.55 -5.47 2.88
CA THR A 190 22.46 -6.56 3.27
C THR A 190 23.41 -6.86 2.12
N GLU A 191 24.55 -7.52 2.38
CA GLU A 191 25.46 -8.00 1.33
C GLU A 191 24.75 -8.96 0.35
N LYS A 192 23.79 -9.72 0.84
CA LYS A 192 22.98 -10.64 0.03
C LYS A 192 22.07 -9.86 -0.93
N SER A 193 21.40 -8.83 -0.43
CA SER A 193 20.58 -7.92 -1.24
C SER A 193 21.44 -7.22 -2.29
N LEU A 194 22.62 -6.70 -1.91
CA LEU A 194 23.54 -6.04 -2.82
C LEU A 194 24.01 -6.98 -3.96
N SER A 195 24.33 -8.22 -3.64
CA SER A 195 24.71 -9.22 -4.64
C SER A 195 23.60 -9.48 -5.65
N ALA A 196 22.35 -9.66 -5.17
CA ALA A 196 21.18 -9.89 -6.02
C ALA A 196 20.85 -8.65 -6.89
N LEU A 197 20.95 -7.46 -6.31
CA LEU A 197 20.75 -6.21 -7.05
C LEU A 197 21.76 -6.02 -8.18
N ARG A 198 23.03 -6.38 -7.95
CA ARG A 198 24.07 -6.34 -9.02
C ARG A 198 23.80 -7.36 -10.14
N TYR A 199 23.09 -8.44 -9.84
CA TYR A 199 22.60 -9.36 -10.86
C TYR A 199 21.43 -8.73 -11.64
N LEU A 200 20.41 -8.20 -10.95
CA LEU A 200 19.25 -7.55 -11.57
C LEU A 200 19.60 -6.28 -12.34
N ALA A 201 20.68 -5.59 -12.00
CA ALA A 201 21.20 -4.44 -12.75
C ALA A 201 21.68 -4.81 -14.17
N LYS A 202 21.79 -6.10 -14.49
CA LYS A 202 22.12 -6.62 -15.81
C LYS A 202 20.92 -7.23 -16.52
N ASP A 203 19.70 -7.02 -16.00
CA ASP A 203 18.47 -7.54 -16.59
C ASP A 203 18.24 -6.93 -17.98
N ASP A 204 17.71 -7.74 -18.90
CA ASP A 204 17.41 -7.32 -20.27
C ASP A 204 16.28 -6.28 -20.33
N HIS A 205 15.43 -6.23 -19.29
CA HIS A 205 14.35 -5.27 -19.20
C HIS A 205 14.82 -3.97 -18.52
N SER A 206 14.76 -2.84 -19.24
CA SER A 206 15.33 -1.56 -18.78
C SER A 206 14.78 -1.09 -17.43
N GLN A 207 13.48 -1.27 -17.17
CA GLN A 207 12.87 -0.87 -15.88
C GLN A 207 13.39 -1.69 -14.70
N VAL A 208 13.74 -2.97 -14.92
CA VAL A 208 14.35 -3.81 -13.89
C VAL A 208 15.77 -3.36 -13.61
N SER A 209 16.59 -3.20 -14.68
CA SER A 209 17.98 -2.78 -14.53
C SER A 209 18.09 -1.38 -13.90
N GLU A 210 17.28 -0.42 -14.32
CA GLU A 210 17.25 0.94 -13.75
C GLU A 210 16.86 0.94 -12.26
N SER A 211 15.79 0.20 -11.89
CA SER A 211 15.36 0.06 -10.49
C SER A 211 16.47 -0.59 -9.64
N ALA A 212 17.13 -1.61 -10.17
CA ALA A 212 18.23 -2.29 -9.48
C ALA A 212 19.46 -1.39 -9.31
N GLU A 213 19.84 -0.59 -10.32
CA GLU A 213 20.94 0.36 -10.20
C GLU A 213 20.71 1.44 -9.14
N ILE A 214 19.45 1.94 -9.04
CA ILE A 214 19.07 2.87 -7.99
C ILE A 214 19.18 2.20 -6.62
N ALA A 215 18.68 0.97 -6.51
CA ALA A 215 18.70 0.20 -5.28
C ALA A 215 20.14 -0.15 -4.84
N VAL A 216 21.04 -0.52 -5.78
CA VAL A 216 22.48 -0.75 -5.51
C VAL A 216 23.08 0.43 -4.78
N LYS A 217 22.91 1.65 -5.32
CA LYS A 217 23.46 2.87 -4.72
C LYS A 217 22.94 3.11 -3.32
N ARG A 218 21.63 2.87 -3.09
CA ARG A 218 20.99 3.01 -1.78
C ARG A 218 21.58 2.03 -0.77
N VAL A 219 21.68 0.75 -1.16
CA VAL A 219 22.19 -0.31 -0.28
C VAL A 219 23.69 -0.11 0.04
N GLU A 220 24.51 0.28 -0.95
CA GLU A 220 25.94 0.59 -0.74
C GLU A 220 26.13 1.72 0.28
N VAL A 221 25.32 2.78 0.20
CA VAL A 221 25.34 3.88 1.18
C VAL A 221 24.96 3.37 2.57
N ALA A 222 23.86 2.64 2.70
CA ALA A 222 23.39 2.13 3.97
C ALA A 222 24.41 1.18 4.65
N LEU A 223 25.05 0.29 3.88
CA LEU A 223 26.09 -0.60 4.38
C LEU A 223 27.34 0.16 4.83
N ALA A 224 27.74 1.19 4.08
CA ALA A 224 28.90 2.03 4.45
C ALA A 224 28.63 2.87 5.72
N GLU A 225 27.41 3.33 5.93
CA GLU A 225 26.99 4.03 7.15
C GLU A 225 27.02 3.07 8.34
N ALA A 226 26.44 1.88 8.24
CA ALA A 226 26.46 0.87 9.29
C ALA A 226 27.90 0.49 9.71
N ALA A 227 28.79 0.28 8.75
CA ALA A 227 30.19 -0.04 9.05
C ALA A 227 30.93 1.10 9.81
N ARG A 228 30.61 2.37 9.53
CA ARG A 228 31.20 3.50 10.25
C ARG A 228 30.68 3.63 11.68
N GLU A 229 29.42 3.32 11.91
CA GLU A 229 28.81 3.31 13.24
C GLU A 229 29.43 2.23 14.11
N GLU A 230 29.65 1.02 13.58
CA GLU A 230 30.33 -0.08 14.27
C GLU A 230 31.78 0.28 14.65
N ASP A 231 32.55 0.88 13.72
CA ASP A 231 33.92 1.34 13.99
C ASP A 231 33.97 2.42 15.09
N SER A 232 32.97 3.30 15.14
CA SER A 232 32.90 4.38 16.11
C SER A 232 32.47 3.91 17.51
N ALA A 233 31.70 2.80 17.57
CA ALA A 233 31.20 2.21 18.81
C ALA A 233 32.23 1.29 19.52
N THR A 234 33.29 0.88 18.82
CA THR A 234 34.36 0.05 19.41
C THR A 234 35.28 0.93 20.26
N PRO A 235 35.32 0.79 21.61
CA PRO A 235 36.23 1.57 22.42
C PRO A 235 37.66 1.23 22.06
N LYS A 236 38.45 2.25 21.68
CA LYS A 236 39.91 2.11 21.51
C LYS A 236 40.49 1.76 22.89
N GLY A 237 40.79 0.45 23.09
CA GLY A 237 41.44 -0.07 24.27
C GLY A 237 42.87 0.44 24.46
#